data_64fc62116ac542a8bc02497db48dff37
#
_entry.id   64fc62116ac542a8bc02497db48dff37
#
_cell.length_a   1.000
_cell.length_b   1.000
_cell.length_c   1.000
_cell.angle_alpha   90.00
_cell.angle_beta   90.00
_cell.angle_gamma   90.00
#
_symmetry.space_group_name_H-M   'P 1'
#
loop_
_entity.id
_entity.type
_entity.pdbx_description
1 polymer ?
#
loop_
_entity_poly.entity_id
_entity_poly.type
_entity_poly.pdbx_seq_one_letter_code
_entity_poly.pdbx_strand_id
1 'polypeptide(L)'
;MAKEMPNVCGAWNCEFEPIRNEVSNPRLSGDVDAFELSAPRWGMAFSVKLSSNADLQAYRAWILSLRGGQVTLLGWDRKHPVPRSYMGVSLTNRTMDSTTGTMDGTSITMDAVGLPWGDVTVTAIDATNRTISLAGFTAGGVLKAGDPVSWYNGRNWVLVKTTEDATASGAGAITAVPVEPYLSAHPTISGYNLPVAARLRYACAEMRIDPSSIQIPSDYVKGGTVSFNAYQIVRRS
;
A
#
# COMPACT_ATOMS: atom_id res chain seq x y z
N MET A 1 -6.54 16.03 2.95
CA MET A 1 -6.30 14.78 3.68
C MET A 1 -6.88 13.65 2.86
N ALA A 2 -6.09 12.62 2.56
CA ALA A 2 -6.55 11.47 1.80
C ALA A 2 -7.59 10.68 2.61
N LYS A 3 -8.59 10.13 1.93
CA LYS A 3 -9.67 9.37 2.57
C LYS A 3 -9.43 7.87 2.46
N GLU A 4 -9.67 7.17 3.53
CA GLU A 4 -9.67 5.71 3.51
C GLU A 4 -10.91 5.17 2.81
N MET A 5 -10.77 3.99 2.17
CA MET A 5 -11.89 3.31 1.54
C MET A 5 -12.80 2.71 2.62
N PRO A 6 -14.14 2.74 2.44
CA PRO A 6 -15.06 2.12 3.37
C PRO A 6 -14.77 0.63 3.54
N ASN A 7 -14.78 0.18 4.79
CA ASN A 7 -14.66 -1.25 5.10
C ASN A 7 -16.05 -1.86 5.19
N VAL A 8 -16.63 -2.22 4.04
CA VAL A 8 -17.95 -2.88 3.96
C VAL A 8 -17.80 -4.35 3.59
N CYS A 9 -18.71 -5.15 4.12
CA CYS A 9 -18.79 -6.56 3.78
C CYS A 9 -19.35 -6.73 2.36
N GLY A 10 -18.60 -7.38 1.49
CA GLY A 10 -19.00 -7.67 0.11
C GLY A 10 -17.96 -8.51 -0.61
N ALA A 11 -18.39 -9.16 -1.70
CA ALA A 11 -17.44 -9.81 -2.61
C ALA A 11 -16.74 -8.71 -3.44
N TRP A 12 -15.45 -8.60 -3.30
CA TRP A 12 -14.64 -7.57 -3.98
C TRP A 12 -13.65 -8.22 -4.94
N ASN A 13 -13.34 -7.48 -6.00
CA ASN A 13 -12.19 -7.74 -6.86
C ASN A 13 -11.33 -6.47 -6.88
N CYS A 14 -10.03 -6.65 -6.76
CA CYS A 14 -9.06 -5.57 -6.77
C CYS A 14 -7.86 -6.01 -7.59
N GLU A 15 -7.59 -5.28 -8.66
CA GLU A 15 -6.34 -5.35 -9.38
C GLU A 15 -5.50 -4.15 -8.97
N PHE A 16 -4.32 -4.42 -8.45
CA PHE A 16 -3.45 -3.40 -7.89
C PHE A 16 -2.03 -3.62 -8.40
N GLU A 17 -1.70 -2.98 -9.51
CA GLU A 17 -0.45 -3.21 -10.23
C GLU A 17 0.22 -1.91 -10.65
N PRO A 18 1.56 -1.90 -10.78
CA PRO A 18 2.27 -0.74 -11.30
C PRO A 18 2.02 -0.57 -12.81
N ILE A 19 1.55 0.59 -13.19
CA ILE A 19 1.41 0.98 -14.59
C ILE A 19 2.74 1.58 -15.04
N ARG A 20 3.37 0.93 -16.03
CA ARG A 20 4.59 1.40 -16.68
C ARG A 20 4.24 2.07 -18.00
N ASN A 21 4.86 3.19 -18.26
CA ASN A 21 4.76 3.88 -19.54
C ASN A 21 6.08 3.69 -20.30
N GLU A 22 6.16 2.61 -21.03
CA GLU A 22 7.35 2.19 -21.77
C GLU A 22 7.10 2.27 -23.27
N VAL A 23 8.11 2.68 -24.02
CA VAL A 23 8.12 2.57 -25.47
C VAL A 23 9.18 1.54 -25.83
N SER A 24 8.77 0.52 -26.55
CA SER A 24 9.66 -0.48 -27.11
C SER A 24 9.97 -0.15 -28.57
N ASN A 25 11.26 -0.11 -28.90
CA ASN A 25 11.72 0.09 -30.28
C ASN A 25 12.45 -1.18 -30.75
N PRO A 26 11.83 -2.00 -31.62
CA PRO A 26 12.50 -3.18 -32.17
C PRO A 26 13.61 -2.74 -33.10
N ARG A 27 14.81 -3.24 -32.91
CA ARG A 27 15.94 -3.07 -33.82
C ARG A 27 15.88 -4.11 -34.97
N LEU A 28 16.47 -3.78 -36.09
CA LEU A 28 16.63 -4.73 -37.22
C LEU A 28 17.44 -5.98 -36.86
N SER A 29 18.24 -5.91 -35.75
CA SER A 29 18.97 -7.07 -35.19
C SER A 29 18.09 -8.08 -34.44
N GLY A 30 16.80 -7.75 -34.21
CA GLY A 30 15.91 -8.56 -33.38
C GLY A 30 15.91 -8.19 -31.92
N ASP A 31 16.81 -7.30 -31.47
CA ASP A 31 16.83 -6.77 -30.12
C ASP A 31 15.72 -5.72 -29.94
N VAL A 32 15.19 -5.64 -28.74
CA VAL A 32 14.16 -4.65 -28.37
C VAL A 32 14.73 -3.71 -27.31
N ASP A 33 14.85 -2.44 -27.65
CA ASP A 33 15.15 -1.41 -26.67
C ASP A 33 13.84 -0.94 -26.01
N ALA A 34 13.76 -1.04 -24.72
CA ALA A 34 12.65 -0.50 -23.94
C ALA A 34 13.09 0.76 -23.21
N PHE A 35 12.37 1.85 -23.44
CA PHE A 35 12.61 3.12 -22.77
C PHE A 35 11.42 3.48 -21.91
N GLU A 36 11.67 3.72 -20.61
CA GLU A 36 10.67 4.20 -19.68
C GLU A 36 10.45 5.72 -19.87
N LEU A 37 9.28 6.11 -20.34
CA LEU A 37 8.94 7.52 -20.61
C LEU A 37 8.59 8.29 -19.36
N SER A 38 8.08 7.62 -18.36
CA SER A 38 7.74 8.21 -17.07
C SER A 38 7.86 7.18 -15.97
N ALA A 39 8.09 7.65 -14.75
CA ALA A 39 8.12 6.76 -13.61
C ALA A 39 6.83 5.95 -13.50
N PRO A 40 6.95 4.65 -13.18
CA PRO A 40 5.81 3.80 -12.93
C PRO A 40 4.99 4.32 -11.75
N ARG A 41 3.69 4.16 -11.85
CA ARG A 41 2.74 4.55 -10.81
C ARG A 41 1.76 3.42 -10.53
N TRP A 42 1.31 3.30 -9.30
CA TRP A 42 0.29 2.31 -8.97
C TRP A 42 -1.04 2.64 -9.63
N GLY A 43 -1.63 1.64 -10.24
CA GLY A 43 -3.00 1.64 -10.72
C GLY A 43 -3.85 0.69 -9.88
N MET A 44 -5.09 1.06 -9.65
CA MET A 44 -6.06 0.24 -8.96
C MET A 44 -7.34 0.17 -9.78
N ALA A 45 -7.75 -1.03 -10.18
CA ALA A 45 -9.09 -1.31 -10.66
C ALA A 45 -9.84 -2.05 -9.55
N PHE A 46 -10.88 -1.41 -9.05
CA PHE A 46 -11.62 -1.91 -7.90
C PHE A 46 -13.08 -2.13 -8.24
N SER A 47 -13.61 -3.27 -7.83
CA SER A 47 -15.04 -3.53 -7.86
C SER A 47 -15.48 -4.27 -6.60
N VAL A 48 -16.65 -3.92 -6.09
CA VAL A 48 -17.26 -4.56 -4.92
C VAL A 48 -18.72 -4.84 -5.17
N LYS A 49 -19.15 -6.07 -4.96
CA LYS A 49 -20.55 -6.47 -4.98
C LYS A 49 -21.12 -6.31 -3.59
N LEU A 50 -22.00 -5.35 -3.43
CA LEU A 50 -22.68 -5.03 -2.17
C LEU A 50 -24.00 -5.76 -2.10
N SER A 51 -24.30 -6.34 -0.96
CA SER A 51 -25.55 -7.09 -0.72
C SER A 51 -26.64 -6.24 -0.08
N SER A 52 -26.28 -5.07 0.45
CA SER A 52 -27.18 -4.20 1.19
C SER A 52 -27.28 -2.82 0.54
N ASN A 53 -28.48 -2.26 0.56
CA ASN A 53 -28.71 -0.89 0.11
C ASN A 53 -27.98 0.14 1.00
N ALA A 54 -27.88 -0.13 2.29
CA ALA A 54 -27.17 0.75 3.22
C ALA A 54 -25.70 0.89 2.85
N ASP A 55 -25.03 -0.23 2.54
CA ASP A 55 -23.63 -0.24 2.10
C ASP A 55 -23.47 0.48 0.75
N LEU A 56 -24.42 0.29 -0.16
CA LEU A 56 -24.41 0.99 -1.45
C LEU A 56 -24.51 2.51 -1.25
N GLN A 57 -25.38 2.97 -0.37
CA GLN A 57 -25.50 4.40 -0.05
C GLN A 57 -24.23 4.94 0.64
N ALA A 58 -23.63 4.15 1.53
CA ALA A 58 -22.37 4.52 2.18
C ALA A 58 -21.24 4.69 1.15
N TYR A 59 -21.11 3.76 0.20
CA TYR A 59 -20.14 3.87 -0.90
C TYR A 59 -20.40 5.08 -1.79
N ARG A 60 -21.65 5.31 -2.13
CA ARG A 60 -22.09 6.45 -2.93
C ARG A 60 -21.71 7.78 -2.26
N ALA A 61 -22.02 7.91 -0.97
CA ALA A 61 -21.65 9.08 -0.18
C ALA A 61 -20.13 9.27 -0.11
N TRP A 62 -19.40 8.17 0.05
CA TRP A 62 -17.94 8.22 0.04
C TRP A 62 -17.38 8.68 -1.31
N ILE A 63 -17.86 8.12 -2.44
CA ILE A 63 -17.45 8.54 -3.79
C ILE A 63 -17.76 10.02 -4.02
N LEU A 64 -18.96 10.48 -3.64
CA LEU A 64 -19.31 11.90 -3.73
C LEU A 64 -18.35 12.77 -2.90
N SER A 65 -17.91 12.27 -1.75
CA SER A 65 -16.96 13.00 -0.89
C SER A 65 -15.57 13.15 -1.49
N LEU A 66 -15.21 12.37 -2.53
CA LEU A 66 -13.97 12.51 -3.29
C LEU A 66 -14.04 13.65 -4.31
N ARG A 67 -15.20 14.27 -4.49
CA ARG A 67 -15.41 15.45 -5.35
C ARG A 67 -14.82 15.28 -6.75
N GLY A 68 -15.14 14.15 -7.42
CA GLY A 68 -14.63 13.89 -8.76
C GLY A 68 -13.11 13.80 -8.85
N GLY A 69 -12.44 13.30 -7.79
CA GLY A 69 -10.99 13.16 -7.76
C GLY A 69 -10.22 14.39 -7.24
N GLN A 70 -10.88 15.43 -6.75
CA GLN A 70 -10.20 16.55 -6.08
C GLN A 70 -9.66 16.13 -4.71
N VAL A 71 -10.34 15.22 -4.02
CA VAL A 71 -9.89 14.61 -2.78
C VAL A 71 -9.28 13.25 -3.10
N THR A 72 -8.12 12.99 -2.53
CA THR A 72 -7.37 11.74 -2.73
C THR A 72 -7.91 10.64 -1.84
N LEU A 73 -7.67 9.40 -2.24
CA LEU A 73 -7.96 8.21 -1.45
C LEU A 73 -6.66 7.45 -1.13
N LEU A 74 -6.67 6.65 -0.07
CA LEU A 74 -5.62 5.69 0.22
C LEU A 74 -6.04 4.34 -0.39
N GLY A 75 -5.38 3.99 -1.50
CA GLY A 75 -5.57 2.70 -2.15
C GLY A 75 -4.55 1.69 -1.66
N TRP A 76 -4.97 0.46 -1.44
CA TRP A 76 -4.12 -0.65 -1.04
C TRP A 76 -4.59 -1.97 -1.66
N ASP A 77 -3.65 -2.91 -1.79
CA ASP A 77 -3.93 -4.22 -2.39
C ASP A 77 -4.75 -5.08 -1.42
N ARG A 78 -6.05 -5.23 -1.71
CA ARG A 78 -6.94 -6.05 -0.88
C ARG A 78 -6.64 -7.54 -0.93
N LYS A 79 -5.93 -8.01 -1.93
CA LYS A 79 -5.50 -9.41 -2.02
C LYS A 79 -4.34 -9.71 -1.06
N HIS A 80 -3.54 -8.68 -0.76
CA HIS A 80 -2.37 -8.78 0.11
C HIS A 80 -2.42 -7.71 1.23
N PRO A 81 -3.37 -7.84 2.18
CA PRO A 81 -3.54 -6.85 3.25
C PRO A 81 -2.38 -6.84 4.26
N VAL A 82 -1.61 -7.90 4.29
CA VAL A 82 -0.43 -8.10 5.17
C VAL A 82 0.67 -8.80 4.38
N PRO A 83 1.94 -8.71 4.80
CA PRO A 83 3.03 -9.47 4.20
C PRO A 83 2.72 -10.97 4.15
N ARG A 84 3.13 -11.64 3.07
CA ARG A 84 2.78 -13.06 2.83
C ARG A 84 3.27 -14.00 3.93
N SER A 85 4.40 -13.71 4.54
CA SER A 85 4.91 -14.50 5.67
C SER A 85 4.01 -14.47 6.90
N TYR A 86 3.09 -13.51 6.94
CA TYR A 86 2.17 -13.28 8.06
C TYR A 86 0.71 -13.56 7.69
N MET A 87 0.44 -14.00 6.46
CA MET A 87 -0.90 -14.45 6.05
C MET A 87 -1.25 -15.74 6.81
N GLY A 88 -2.36 -15.70 7.54
CA GLY A 88 -2.80 -16.81 8.37
C GLY A 88 -2.26 -16.83 9.80
N VAL A 89 -1.35 -15.94 10.16
CA VAL A 89 -1.01 -15.72 11.57
C VAL A 89 -2.18 -14.98 12.21
N SER A 90 -2.86 -15.68 13.12
CA SER A 90 -3.94 -15.06 13.89
C SER A 90 -3.38 -13.89 14.71
N LEU A 91 -4.00 -12.72 14.56
CA LEU A 91 -3.69 -11.56 15.42
C LEU A 91 -4.04 -11.83 16.91
N THR A 92 -4.80 -12.90 17.16
CA THR A 92 -5.19 -13.35 18.51
C THR A 92 -4.11 -14.14 19.23
N ASN A 93 -3.04 -14.56 18.55
CA ASN A 93 -1.86 -15.14 19.20
C ASN A 93 -0.89 -14.10 19.76
N ARG A 94 -1.27 -12.84 19.81
CA ARG A 94 -0.68 -11.94 20.77
C ARG A 94 -1.07 -12.45 22.15
N THR A 95 -0.17 -13.14 22.79
CA THR A 95 -0.22 -13.23 24.23
C THR A 95 -0.30 -11.79 24.76
N MET A 96 -1.25 -11.51 25.62
CA MET A 96 -1.36 -10.22 26.31
C MET A 96 -0.07 -9.86 27.06
N ASP A 97 0.90 -10.70 26.98
CA ASP A 97 2.23 -10.68 27.57
C ASP A 97 3.28 -10.37 26.49
N SER A 98 3.03 -9.41 25.62
CA SER A 98 4.12 -8.84 24.84
C SER A 98 4.90 -7.88 25.75
N THR A 99 6.02 -8.28 26.10
CA THR A 99 7.26 -7.70 26.72
C THR A 99 7.26 -6.27 27.28
N THR A 100 6.18 -5.51 27.25
CA THR A 100 6.11 -4.14 27.80
C THR A 100 4.79 -3.77 28.44
N GLY A 101 3.89 -4.71 28.66
CA GLY A 101 2.61 -4.43 29.30
C GLY A 101 2.20 -5.53 30.24
N THR A 102 2.42 -5.37 31.51
CA THR A 102 1.78 -6.17 32.54
C THR A 102 0.29 -5.82 32.62
N MET A 103 -0.56 -6.80 32.84
CA MET A 103 -2.03 -6.62 32.92
C MET A 103 -2.49 -5.74 34.09
N ASP A 104 -1.57 -5.17 34.84
CA ASP A 104 -1.80 -4.43 36.11
C ASP A 104 -1.72 -2.89 35.98
N GLY A 105 -2.08 -2.35 34.83
CA GLY A 105 -2.36 -0.91 34.79
C GLY A 105 -1.51 -0.04 33.91
N THR A 106 -0.61 -0.59 33.11
CA THR A 106 -0.06 0.13 32.00
C THR A 106 -1.03 0.01 30.84
N SER A 107 -1.50 1.13 30.31
CA SER A 107 -2.45 1.19 29.22
C SER A 107 -1.86 0.53 27.98
N ILE A 108 -2.04 -0.78 27.87
CA ILE A 108 -2.04 -1.43 26.59
C ILE A 108 -3.37 -1.02 25.99
N THR A 109 -3.38 0.09 25.28
CA THR A 109 -4.48 0.35 24.36
C THR A 109 -4.51 -0.84 23.43
N MET A 110 -5.58 -1.62 23.47
CA MET A 110 -5.85 -2.70 22.52
C MET A 110 -5.86 -2.19 21.09
N ASP A 111 -5.92 -0.91 20.92
CA ASP A 111 -5.72 -0.11 19.71
C ASP A 111 -4.27 0.30 19.46
N ALA A 112 -3.34 -0.05 20.32
CA ALA A 112 -1.96 -0.06 19.88
C ALA A 112 -1.90 -1.13 18.78
N VAL A 113 -2.24 -0.71 17.58
CA VAL A 113 -1.96 -1.36 16.32
C VAL A 113 -0.45 -1.29 16.12
N GLY A 114 0.28 -1.60 17.16
CA GLY A 114 1.62 -2.06 17.01
C GLY A 114 1.48 -3.25 16.11
N LEU A 115 2.04 -3.18 14.94
CA LEU A 115 2.18 -4.31 14.06
C LEU A 115 2.65 -5.48 14.91
N PRO A 116 2.19 -6.71 14.71
CA PRO A 116 2.65 -7.88 15.47
C PRO A 116 4.16 -8.06 15.41
N TRP A 117 4.85 -7.26 14.65
CA TRP A 117 6.30 -7.18 14.46
C TRP A 117 6.91 -5.83 14.89
N GLY A 118 6.18 -5.02 15.69
CA GLY A 118 6.66 -3.72 16.16
C GLY A 118 6.48 -2.59 15.14
N ASP A 119 6.94 -1.43 15.50
CA ASP A 119 6.97 -0.26 14.61
C ASP A 119 8.14 -0.44 13.63
N VAL A 120 7.82 -0.85 12.41
CA VAL A 120 8.81 -0.93 11.35
C VAL A 120 9.08 0.47 10.83
N THR A 121 10.34 0.79 10.61
CA THR A 121 10.78 2.08 10.09
C THR A 121 11.66 1.91 8.86
N VAL A 122 11.49 2.80 7.89
CA VAL A 122 12.46 2.97 6.80
C VAL A 122 13.63 3.76 7.34
N THR A 123 14.81 3.16 7.34
CA THR A 123 16.04 3.77 7.88
C THR A 123 16.96 4.34 6.81
N ALA A 124 16.92 3.77 5.61
CA ALA A 124 17.67 4.26 4.45
C ALA A 124 16.92 3.96 3.15
N ILE A 125 17.14 4.80 2.16
CA ILE A 125 16.62 4.66 0.81
C ILE A 125 17.77 4.92 -0.16
N ASP A 126 18.06 3.95 -1.02
CA ASP A 126 19.02 4.09 -2.10
C ASP A 126 18.29 4.07 -3.43
N ALA A 127 18.13 5.25 -4.02
CA ALA A 127 17.45 5.41 -5.29
C ALA A 127 18.29 4.88 -6.48
N THR A 128 19.60 4.83 -6.36
CA THR A 128 20.50 4.35 -7.42
C THR A 128 20.39 2.83 -7.54
N ASN A 129 20.47 2.14 -6.41
CA ASN A 129 20.39 0.68 -6.37
C ASN A 129 18.94 0.16 -6.21
N ARG A 130 17.95 1.05 -6.13
CA ARG A 130 16.53 0.70 -5.94
C ARG A 130 16.29 -0.13 -4.70
N THR A 131 16.94 0.21 -3.59
CA THR A 131 16.83 -0.55 -2.34
C THR A 131 16.35 0.32 -1.20
N ILE A 132 15.72 -0.32 -0.22
CA ILE A 132 15.36 0.30 1.06
C ILE A 132 15.94 -0.52 2.21
N SER A 133 16.26 0.15 3.31
CA SER A 133 16.63 -0.51 4.57
C SER A 133 15.52 -0.27 5.59
N LEU A 134 15.20 -1.31 6.33
CA LEU A 134 14.12 -1.32 7.30
C LEU A 134 14.64 -1.77 8.66
N ALA A 135 14.04 -1.28 9.74
CA ALA A 135 14.32 -1.71 11.11
C ALA A 135 13.03 -1.84 11.92
N GLY A 136 13.11 -2.52 13.06
CA GLY A 136 11.96 -2.72 13.94
C GLY A 136 11.28 -4.08 13.75
N PHE A 137 11.86 -5.00 12.98
CA PHE A 137 11.39 -6.39 12.91
C PHE A 137 11.78 -7.16 14.16
N THR A 138 11.06 -8.21 14.45
CA THR A 138 11.58 -9.26 15.32
C THR A 138 12.77 -9.94 14.66
N ALA A 139 13.73 -10.42 15.45
CA ALA A 139 14.86 -11.18 14.93
C ALA A 139 14.37 -12.36 14.08
N GLY A 140 14.93 -12.50 12.87
CA GLY A 140 14.51 -13.53 11.93
C GLY A 140 13.16 -13.27 11.23
N GLY A 141 12.55 -12.08 11.41
CA GLY A 141 11.37 -11.67 10.65
C GLY A 141 11.65 -11.67 9.14
N VAL A 142 10.70 -12.15 8.32
CA VAL A 142 10.91 -12.34 6.89
C VAL A 142 9.93 -11.48 6.10
N LEU A 143 10.44 -10.75 5.12
CA LEU A 143 9.65 -10.22 3.99
C LEU A 143 9.85 -11.12 2.79
N LYS A 144 8.77 -11.42 2.09
CA LYS A 144 8.79 -12.19 0.84
C LYS A 144 8.73 -11.30 -0.37
N ALA A 145 9.33 -11.73 -1.48
CA ALA A 145 9.21 -11.03 -2.75
C ALA A 145 7.74 -10.75 -3.09
N GLY A 146 7.40 -9.50 -3.38
CA GLY A 146 6.04 -9.01 -3.62
C GLY A 146 5.31 -8.48 -2.38
N ASP A 147 5.94 -8.52 -1.20
CA ASP A 147 5.34 -7.91 -0.01
C ASP A 147 5.34 -6.38 -0.12
N PRO A 148 4.20 -5.73 0.16
CA PRO A 148 4.08 -4.29 0.05
C PRO A 148 4.66 -3.59 1.29
N VAL A 149 5.34 -2.48 1.05
CA VAL A 149 5.85 -1.56 2.08
C VAL A 149 5.43 -0.14 1.72
N SER A 150 4.84 0.59 2.65
CA SER A 150 4.48 1.98 2.41
C SER A 150 4.89 2.89 3.56
N TRP A 151 5.15 4.15 3.25
CA TRP A 151 5.45 5.19 4.24
C TRP A 151 4.97 6.56 3.76
N TYR A 152 4.78 7.45 4.70
CA TYR A 152 4.44 8.83 4.39
C TYR A 152 5.69 9.68 4.26
N ASN A 153 5.88 10.28 3.14
CA ASN A 153 7.06 11.05 2.80
C ASN A 153 6.96 12.56 3.10
N GLY A 154 6.07 12.95 3.99
CA GLY A 154 5.78 14.34 4.26
C GLY A 154 4.82 15.00 3.25
N ARG A 155 4.64 14.40 2.07
CA ARG A 155 3.74 14.90 1.02
C ARG A 155 2.73 13.87 0.55
N ASN A 156 3.17 12.63 0.31
CA ASN A 156 2.36 11.55 -0.22
C ASN A 156 2.66 10.23 0.48
N TRP A 157 1.76 9.28 0.38
CA TRP A 157 2.03 7.89 0.69
C TRP A 157 2.78 7.25 -0.46
N VAL A 158 4.00 6.80 -0.19
CA VAL A 158 4.84 6.01 -1.11
C VAL A 158 4.55 4.54 -0.86
N LEU A 159 4.35 3.79 -1.92
CA LEU A 159 4.16 2.34 -1.88
C LEU A 159 5.17 1.68 -2.81
N VAL A 160 5.84 0.67 -2.32
CA VAL A 160 6.74 -0.20 -3.07
C VAL A 160 6.43 -1.65 -2.73
N LYS A 161 6.82 -2.58 -3.59
CA LYS A 161 6.85 -4.02 -3.29
C LYS A 161 8.29 -4.51 -3.32
N THR A 162 8.63 -5.41 -2.42
CA THR A 162 9.93 -6.07 -2.42
C THR A 162 10.04 -7.00 -3.63
N THR A 163 11.20 -7.08 -4.26
CA THR A 163 11.42 -7.98 -5.41
C THR A 163 12.11 -9.28 -5.03
N GLU A 164 12.70 -9.32 -3.84
CA GLU A 164 13.41 -10.47 -3.30
C GLU A 164 12.99 -10.75 -1.86
N ASP A 165 13.25 -11.98 -1.43
CA ASP A 165 13.07 -12.39 -0.03
C ASP A 165 14.16 -11.74 0.83
N ALA A 166 13.77 -11.20 1.98
CA ALA A 166 14.70 -10.59 2.92
C ALA A 166 14.41 -11.03 4.36
N THR A 167 15.45 -11.36 5.11
CA THR A 167 15.35 -11.79 6.50
C THR A 167 15.98 -10.76 7.43
N ALA A 168 15.29 -10.41 8.49
CA ALA A 168 15.78 -9.50 9.49
C ALA A 168 16.94 -10.13 10.30
N SER A 169 17.95 -9.33 10.54
CA SER A 169 19.07 -9.68 11.39
C SER A 169 18.67 -9.93 12.84
N GLY A 170 19.57 -10.38 13.67
CA GLY A 170 19.35 -10.50 15.11
C GLY A 170 18.99 -9.17 15.81
N ALA A 171 19.32 -8.04 15.21
CA ALA A 171 18.93 -6.70 15.65
C ALA A 171 17.59 -6.22 15.06
N GLY A 172 16.87 -7.07 14.32
CA GLY A 172 15.60 -6.70 13.69
C GLY A 172 15.73 -5.75 12.51
N ALA A 173 16.87 -5.72 11.82
CA ALA A 173 17.10 -4.88 10.66
C ALA A 173 17.18 -5.70 9.37
N ILE A 174 16.60 -5.18 8.30
CA ILE A 174 16.73 -5.65 6.93
C ILE A 174 17.48 -4.58 6.16
N THR A 175 18.64 -4.93 5.58
CA THR A 175 19.50 -3.98 4.89
C THR A 175 19.35 -4.17 3.38
N ALA A 176 19.19 -3.04 2.67
CA ALA A 176 19.23 -2.95 1.20
C ALA A 176 18.33 -3.97 0.47
N VAL A 177 17.07 -4.12 0.90
CA VAL A 177 16.11 -4.96 0.16
C VAL A 177 15.71 -4.28 -1.14
N PRO A 178 15.80 -4.98 -2.30
CA PRO A 178 15.39 -4.44 -3.58
C PRO A 178 13.88 -4.23 -3.65
N VAL A 179 13.45 -3.11 -4.25
CA VAL A 179 12.04 -2.72 -4.34
C VAL A 179 11.66 -2.14 -5.69
N GLU A 180 10.39 -2.34 -6.07
CA GLU A 180 9.74 -1.75 -7.24
C GLU A 180 8.33 -1.23 -6.85
N PRO A 181 7.79 -0.23 -7.55
CA PRO A 181 8.36 0.55 -8.63
C PRO A 181 9.47 1.50 -8.14
N TYR A 182 10.34 1.86 -9.07
CA TYR A 182 11.52 2.65 -8.81
C TYR A 182 11.21 4.02 -8.20
N LEU A 183 11.97 4.35 -7.15
CA LEU A 183 11.75 5.53 -6.32
C LEU A 183 12.33 6.83 -6.88
N SER A 184 13.13 6.80 -7.95
CA SER A 184 13.80 8.00 -8.52
C SER A 184 12.86 9.07 -9.06
N ALA A 185 11.62 8.71 -9.31
CA ALA A 185 10.62 9.68 -9.74
C ALA A 185 10.06 10.55 -8.61
N HIS A 186 10.43 10.27 -7.39
CA HIS A 186 10.15 11.13 -6.26
C HIS A 186 11.36 12.04 -6.00
N PRO A 187 11.41 13.25 -6.60
CA PRO A 187 12.56 14.14 -6.47
C PRO A 187 12.83 14.60 -5.02
N THR A 188 11.99 14.21 -4.10
CA THR A 188 12.04 14.58 -2.69
C THR A 188 12.57 13.49 -1.77
N ILE A 189 13.15 12.43 -2.32
CA ILE A 189 13.78 11.40 -1.48
C ILE A 189 15.00 11.97 -0.75
N SER A 190 15.66 12.98 -1.29
CA SER A 190 16.80 13.65 -0.66
C SER A 190 16.47 14.56 0.54
N GLY A 191 15.20 14.76 0.85
CA GLY A 191 14.73 15.64 1.93
C GLY A 191 14.05 14.93 3.09
N TYR A 192 14.08 13.61 3.16
CA TYR A 192 13.43 12.89 4.26
C TYR A 192 14.24 12.92 5.53
N ASN A 193 13.57 13.26 6.61
CA ASN A 193 14.04 12.94 7.94
C ASN A 193 13.85 11.42 8.17
N LEU A 194 14.80 10.62 7.74
CA LEU A 194 14.85 9.22 8.12
C LEU A 194 15.36 9.11 9.57
N PRO A 195 14.87 8.17 10.37
CA PRO A 195 13.93 7.10 10.03
C PRO A 195 12.47 7.57 9.97
N VAL A 196 11.67 6.95 9.11
CA VAL A 196 10.23 7.21 8.98
C VAL A 196 9.42 5.93 9.19
N ALA A 197 8.30 6.04 9.92
CA ALA A 197 7.41 4.91 10.16
C ALA A 197 6.89 4.33 8.86
N ALA A 198 6.95 3.00 8.73
CA ALA A 198 6.47 2.26 7.57
C ALA A 198 5.26 1.40 7.92
N ARG A 199 4.33 1.28 6.98
CA ARG A 199 3.19 0.37 7.06
C ARG A 199 3.47 -0.86 6.24
N LEU A 200 3.40 -2.02 6.86
CA LEU A 200 3.38 -3.33 6.20
C LEU A 200 1.95 -3.88 6.10
N ARG A 201 1.11 -3.54 7.06
CA ARG A 201 -0.32 -3.88 7.04
C ARG A 201 -1.10 -2.77 6.37
N TYR A 202 -1.94 -3.15 5.39
CA TYR A 202 -2.68 -2.19 4.56
C TYR A 202 -1.75 -1.13 3.96
N ALA A 203 -0.60 -1.59 3.47
CA ALA A 203 0.35 -0.71 2.80
C ALA A 203 -0.33 -0.02 1.63
N CYS A 204 -0.28 1.30 1.58
CA CYS A 204 -1.14 2.09 0.73
C CYS A 204 -0.38 3.13 -0.09
N ALA A 205 -0.95 3.49 -1.22
CA ALA A 205 -0.55 4.63 -2.03
C ALA A 205 -1.62 5.71 -2.00
N GLU A 206 -1.21 6.97 -2.06
CA GLU A 206 -2.15 8.07 -2.25
C GLU A 206 -2.58 8.12 -3.72
N MET A 207 -3.88 7.94 -3.95
CA MET A 207 -4.44 7.77 -5.29
C MET A 207 -5.52 8.79 -5.58
N ARG A 208 -5.74 9.03 -6.86
CA ARG A 208 -6.86 9.82 -7.37
C ARG A 208 -7.79 8.90 -8.15
N ILE A 209 -9.07 8.98 -7.84
CA ILE A 209 -10.11 8.28 -8.59
C ILE A 209 -10.24 8.88 -9.99
N ASP A 210 -10.45 8.03 -10.99
CA ASP A 210 -10.85 8.44 -12.32
C ASP A 210 -12.39 8.60 -12.36
N PRO A 211 -12.90 9.82 -12.46
CA PRO A 211 -14.34 10.04 -12.44
C PRO A 211 -15.08 9.36 -13.59
N SER A 212 -14.42 9.16 -14.73
CA SER A 212 -15.02 8.54 -15.90
C SER A 212 -15.22 7.03 -15.75
N SER A 213 -14.48 6.41 -14.83
CA SER A 213 -14.53 4.97 -14.57
C SER A 213 -15.56 4.56 -13.53
N ILE A 214 -16.19 5.53 -12.86
CA ILE A 214 -17.12 5.26 -11.75
C ILE A 214 -18.40 4.65 -12.29
N GLN A 215 -18.70 3.44 -11.83
CA GLN A 215 -19.95 2.76 -12.12
C GLN A 215 -20.68 2.45 -10.80
N ILE A 216 -21.88 2.97 -10.67
CA ILE A 216 -22.76 2.74 -9.52
C ILE A 216 -24.09 2.22 -10.04
N PRO A 217 -24.59 1.08 -9.57
CA PRO A 217 -25.85 0.55 -10.04
C PRO A 217 -27.02 1.49 -9.71
N SER A 218 -27.99 1.55 -10.59
CA SER A 218 -29.22 2.34 -10.40
C SER A 218 -30.29 1.60 -9.62
N ASP A 219 -30.22 0.27 -9.56
CA ASP A 219 -31.18 -0.56 -8.83
C ASP A 219 -30.82 -0.65 -7.35
N TYR A 220 -31.69 -0.09 -6.51
CA TYR A 220 -31.47 0.01 -5.06
C TYR A 220 -32.04 -1.16 -4.26
N VAL A 221 -32.79 -2.06 -4.90
CA VAL A 221 -33.59 -3.05 -4.14
C VAL A 221 -32.77 -4.26 -3.73
N LYS A 222 -31.74 -4.62 -4.51
CA LYS A 222 -30.99 -5.88 -4.34
C LYS A 222 -29.48 -5.70 -4.11
N GLY A 223 -29.03 -4.48 -3.82
CA GLY A 223 -27.60 -4.18 -3.85
C GLY A 223 -27.08 -4.08 -5.27
N GLY A 224 -25.74 -4.11 -5.45
CA GLY A 224 -25.17 -4.02 -6.79
C GLY A 224 -23.64 -3.94 -6.76
N THR A 225 -23.04 -3.93 -7.93
CA THR A 225 -21.58 -3.81 -8.05
C THR A 225 -21.19 -2.36 -8.26
N VAL A 226 -20.39 -1.84 -7.35
CA VAL A 226 -19.73 -0.53 -7.49
C VAL A 226 -18.33 -0.79 -8.03
N SER A 227 -17.94 -0.09 -9.08
CA SER A 227 -16.57 -0.18 -9.62
C SER A 227 -15.99 1.20 -9.94
N PHE A 228 -14.68 1.30 -9.85
CA PHE A 228 -13.93 2.49 -10.23
C PHE A 228 -12.45 2.15 -10.43
N ASN A 229 -11.75 3.02 -11.17
CA ASN A 229 -10.30 2.99 -11.30
C ASN A 229 -9.70 4.17 -10.53
N ALA A 230 -8.48 3.96 -10.03
CA ALA A 230 -7.72 5.01 -9.39
C ALA A 230 -6.22 4.88 -9.72
N TYR A 231 -5.53 6.00 -9.70
CA TYR A 231 -4.11 6.06 -10.06
C TYR A 231 -3.34 6.83 -8.99
N GLN A 232 -2.15 6.33 -8.68
CA GLN A 232 -1.25 7.00 -7.74
C GLN A 232 -0.92 8.41 -8.20
N ILE A 233 -0.94 9.33 -7.25
CA ILE A 233 -0.50 10.71 -7.47
C ILE A 233 0.99 10.78 -7.19
N VAL A 234 1.73 11.16 -8.22
CA VAL A 234 3.12 11.56 -8.10
C VAL A 234 3.18 13.07 -8.18
N ARG A 235 3.28 13.73 -7.03
CA ARG A 235 3.43 15.19 -7.00
C ARG A 235 4.89 15.52 -7.30
N ARG A 236 5.13 16.15 -8.43
CA ARG A 236 6.41 16.79 -8.70
C ARG A 236 6.54 18.00 -7.79
N SER A 237 7.71 18.20 -7.24
CA SER A 237 8.08 19.40 -6.46
C SER A 237 8.01 20.63 -7.31
#